data_3dfb3849f7d24363ec975df5343e740b
#
_entry.id   3dfb3849f7d24363ec975df5343e740b
#
_cell.length_a   1.000
_cell.length_b   1.000
_cell.length_c   1.000
_cell.angle_alpha   90.00
_cell.angle_beta   90.00
_cell.angle_gamma   90.00
#
_symmetry.space_group_name_H-M   'P 1'
#
loop_
_entity.id
_entity.type
_entity.pdbx_description
1 polymer ?
#
loop_
_entity_poly.entity_id
_entity_poly.type
_entity_poly.pdbx_seq_one_letter_code
_entity_poly.pdbx_strand_id
1 'polypeptide(L)'
;MSLTRAEIEEFWDSWLEANREAERIGDWRMMAEWYAEDATYGWMYSPDEHFMAVGRDQIRDWAIGIEMDGLDGWHYDYQCTMIDDAKSMAVGFWKQRSGILDDAGQEYEILGIGGSWFGWTPEGFAWQRDWFDLGSTAHTFLAIAGSGKAPQGLLERMHLNGMDQPGHYRLADLPSSVWPPTVEAGEHVTQESHG
;
A
#
# COMPACT_ATOMS: atom_id res chain seq x y z
N MET A 1 -2.88 25.96 4.07
CA MET A 1 -1.51 26.31 3.55
C MET A 1 -0.96 25.07 2.89
N SER A 2 -0.35 25.16 1.73
CA SER A 2 0.39 24.04 1.13
C SER A 2 1.72 23.86 1.87
N LEU A 3 2.13 22.59 2.05
CA LEU A 3 3.45 22.29 2.58
C LEU A 3 4.54 22.68 1.57
N THR A 4 5.67 23.15 2.05
CA THR A 4 6.86 23.37 1.23
C THR A 4 7.53 22.04 0.88
N ARG A 5 8.36 22.02 -0.15
CA ARG A 5 9.15 20.85 -0.53
C ARG A 5 9.95 20.28 0.64
N ALA A 6 10.60 21.13 1.42
CA ALA A 6 11.40 20.71 2.57
C ALA A 6 10.56 20.06 3.67
N GLU A 7 9.37 20.61 3.96
CA GLU A 7 8.45 20.00 4.94
C GLU A 7 7.93 18.64 4.49
N ILE A 8 7.68 18.47 3.20
CA ILE A 8 7.26 17.18 2.64
C ILE A 8 8.41 16.16 2.72
N GLU A 9 9.64 16.55 2.39
CA GLU A 9 10.83 15.68 2.48
C GLU A 9 11.09 15.25 3.93
N GLU A 10 11.03 16.17 4.91
CA GLU A 10 11.21 15.85 6.33
C GLU A 10 10.12 14.90 6.85
N PHE A 11 8.86 15.15 6.47
CA PHE A 11 7.75 14.25 6.80
C PHE A 11 7.95 12.86 6.19
N TRP A 12 8.34 12.80 4.91
CA TRP A 12 8.58 11.55 4.19
C TRP A 12 9.70 10.73 4.81
N ASP A 13 10.84 11.36 5.13
CA ASP A 13 11.98 10.69 5.75
C ASP A 13 11.61 10.13 7.14
N SER A 14 10.87 10.91 7.92
CA SER A 14 10.38 10.50 9.23
C SER A 14 9.38 9.34 9.13
N TRP A 15 8.49 9.38 8.14
CA TRP A 15 7.56 8.29 7.86
C TRP A 15 8.29 7.00 7.44
N LEU A 16 9.31 7.10 6.58
CA LEU A 16 10.13 5.95 6.18
C LEU A 16 10.86 5.31 7.39
N GLU A 17 11.30 6.12 8.33
CA GLU A 17 11.92 5.60 9.57
C GLU A 17 10.89 4.87 10.44
N ALA A 18 9.71 5.47 10.62
CA ALA A 18 8.61 4.83 11.34
C ALA A 18 8.14 3.53 10.66
N ASN A 19 8.12 3.48 9.32
CA ASN A 19 7.80 2.29 8.54
C ASN A 19 8.79 1.15 8.83
N ARG A 20 10.10 1.42 8.83
CA ARG A 20 11.14 0.43 9.19
C ARG A 20 10.99 -0.04 10.64
N GLU A 21 10.60 0.84 11.54
CA GLU A 21 10.36 0.46 12.93
C GLU A 21 9.12 -0.43 13.07
N ALA A 22 8.04 -0.13 12.36
CA ALA A 22 6.84 -0.98 12.31
C ALA A 22 7.18 -2.40 11.77
N GLU A 23 7.99 -2.49 10.71
CA GLU A 23 8.52 -3.75 10.19
C GLU A 23 9.32 -4.51 11.25
N ARG A 24 10.23 -3.82 11.93
CA ARG A 24 11.10 -4.41 12.94
C ARG A 24 10.35 -4.98 14.13
N ILE A 25 9.29 -4.33 14.59
CA ILE A 25 8.47 -4.80 15.71
C ILE A 25 7.33 -5.72 15.28
N GLY A 26 7.00 -5.77 13.98
CA GLY A 26 5.90 -6.57 13.45
C GLY A 26 4.52 -6.00 13.78
N ASP A 27 4.41 -4.70 14.07
CA ASP A 27 3.14 -4.01 14.29
C ASP A 27 3.04 -2.74 13.44
N TRP A 28 2.23 -2.82 12.41
CA TRP A 28 2.01 -1.75 11.46
C TRP A 28 0.98 -0.72 11.92
N ARG A 29 0.17 -1.04 12.94
CA ARG A 29 -0.93 -0.20 13.42
C ARG A 29 -0.46 1.17 13.92
N MET A 30 0.79 1.26 14.38
CA MET A 30 1.41 2.52 14.78
C MET A 30 1.51 3.53 13.62
N MET A 31 1.52 3.05 12.37
CA MET A 31 1.60 3.92 11.19
C MET A 31 0.31 4.74 10.96
N ALA A 32 -0.79 4.39 11.62
CA ALA A 32 -2.06 5.12 11.48
C ALA A 32 -1.96 6.59 11.86
N GLU A 33 -1.08 6.94 12.79
CA GLU A 33 -0.88 8.32 13.25
C GLU A 33 -0.33 9.27 12.15
N TRP A 34 0.20 8.71 11.06
CA TRP A 34 0.68 9.48 9.91
C TRP A 34 -0.42 9.92 8.96
N TYR A 35 -1.67 9.45 9.15
CA TYR A 35 -2.81 9.77 8.29
C TYR A 35 -3.70 10.82 8.95
N ALA A 36 -4.28 11.69 8.12
CA ALA A 36 -5.34 12.59 8.55
C ALA A 36 -6.56 11.79 9.05
N GLU A 37 -7.41 12.42 9.88
CA GLU A 37 -8.54 11.72 10.52
C GLU A 37 -9.52 11.14 9.49
N ASP A 38 -9.73 11.83 8.36
CA ASP A 38 -10.63 11.47 7.27
C ASP A 38 -9.90 10.85 6.05
N ALA A 39 -8.65 10.45 6.21
CA ALA A 39 -7.83 9.88 5.14
C ALA A 39 -8.45 8.64 4.50
N THR A 40 -8.07 8.36 3.26
CA THR A 40 -8.47 7.13 2.56
C THR A 40 -7.27 6.32 2.13
N TYR A 41 -7.33 5.00 2.29
CA TYR A 41 -6.29 4.08 1.85
C TYR A 41 -6.89 2.92 1.07
N GLY A 42 -6.37 2.65 -0.12
CA GLY A 42 -6.94 1.58 -0.92
C GLY A 42 -6.06 1.10 -2.07
N TRP A 43 -6.43 -0.07 -2.61
CA TRP A 43 -5.82 -0.72 -3.77
C TRP A 43 -6.81 -1.63 -4.48
N MET A 44 -6.42 -2.18 -5.62
CA MET A 44 -7.24 -3.09 -6.40
C MET A 44 -6.66 -4.50 -6.35
N TYR A 45 -7.49 -5.49 -6.07
CA TYR A 45 -7.13 -6.90 -6.17
C TYR A 45 -7.51 -7.51 -7.53
N SER A 46 -8.68 -7.17 -8.05
CA SER A 46 -9.19 -7.71 -9.31
C SER A 46 -10.22 -6.74 -9.90
N PRO A 47 -10.76 -7.00 -11.11
CA PRO A 47 -11.88 -6.22 -11.62
C PRO A 47 -13.12 -6.20 -10.73
N ASP A 48 -13.29 -7.23 -9.89
CA ASP A 48 -14.48 -7.42 -9.05
C ASP A 48 -14.21 -7.20 -7.56
N GLU A 49 -12.95 -6.95 -7.16
CA GLU A 49 -12.54 -6.82 -5.77
C GLU A 49 -11.56 -5.67 -5.58
N HIS A 50 -11.90 -4.75 -4.69
CA HIS A 50 -11.12 -3.58 -4.33
C HIS A 50 -11.07 -3.46 -2.82
N PHE A 51 -9.95 -3.00 -2.30
CA PHE A 51 -9.84 -2.63 -0.90
C PHE A 51 -9.95 -1.11 -0.73
N MET A 52 -10.67 -0.66 0.28
CA MET A 52 -10.75 0.74 0.67
C MET A 52 -11.04 0.89 2.16
N ALA A 53 -10.16 1.59 2.86
CA ALA A 53 -10.37 2.06 4.22
C ALA A 53 -10.66 3.57 4.19
N VAL A 54 -11.64 4.04 4.96
CA VAL A 54 -12.03 5.44 5.06
C VAL A 54 -11.95 5.88 6.52
N GLY A 55 -11.10 6.85 6.79
CA GLY A 55 -10.77 7.33 8.12
C GLY A 55 -9.63 6.55 8.78
N ARG A 56 -8.90 7.27 9.66
CA ARG A 56 -7.71 6.75 10.35
C ARG A 56 -7.97 5.44 11.12
N ASP A 57 -9.13 5.28 11.73
CA ASP A 57 -9.47 4.07 12.46
C ASP A 57 -9.58 2.85 11.54
N GLN A 58 -10.24 2.98 10.40
CA GLN A 58 -10.31 1.89 9.43
C GLN A 58 -8.94 1.61 8.80
N ILE A 59 -8.13 2.63 8.56
CA ILE A 59 -6.75 2.45 8.09
C ILE A 59 -5.97 1.63 9.12
N ARG A 60 -6.02 2.01 10.41
CA ARG A 60 -5.33 1.28 11.49
C ARG A 60 -5.80 -0.17 11.60
N ASP A 61 -7.11 -0.37 11.63
CA ASP A 61 -7.67 -1.68 11.97
C ASP A 61 -7.72 -2.63 10.76
N TRP A 62 -7.91 -2.09 9.55
CA TRP A 62 -8.08 -2.88 8.34
C TRP A 62 -6.83 -2.88 7.45
N ALA A 63 -6.42 -1.70 6.90
CA ALA A 63 -5.35 -1.62 5.91
C ALA A 63 -3.98 -2.05 6.46
N ILE A 64 -3.61 -1.53 7.63
CA ILE A 64 -2.34 -1.82 8.31
C ILE A 64 -2.52 -2.72 9.54
N GLY A 65 -3.73 -3.23 9.73
CA GLY A 65 -4.10 -4.24 10.69
C GLY A 65 -4.36 -5.57 10.00
N ILE A 66 -5.64 -5.86 9.70
CA ILE A 66 -6.08 -7.16 9.14
C ILE A 66 -5.34 -7.52 7.84
N GLU A 67 -5.11 -6.55 6.94
CA GLU A 67 -4.41 -6.78 5.69
C GLU A 67 -2.92 -7.09 5.87
N MET A 68 -2.35 -6.83 7.03
CA MET A 68 -0.97 -7.21 7.38
C MET A 68 -0.89 -8.50 8.19
N ASP A 69 -2.00 -9.05 8.67
CA ASP A 69 -2.02 -10.29 9.42
C ASP A 69 -1.51 -11.47 8.56
N GLY A 70 -0.61 -12.26 9.11
CA GLY A 70 0.05 -13.37 8.43
C GLY A 70 1.26 -12.98 7.57
N LEU A 71 1.62 -11.71 7.55
CA LEU A 71 2.80 -11.19 6.86
C LEU A 71 3.94 -10.87 7.85
N ASP A 72 4.06 -11.65 8.93
CA ASP A 72 5.14 -11.49 9.91
C ASP A 72 6.51 -11.62 9.24
N GLY A 73 7.38 -10.64 9.47
CA GLY A 73 8.72 -10.60 8.88
C GLY A 73 8.77 -10.05 7.45
N TRP A 74 7.63 -9.74 6.85
CA TRP A 74 7.61 -9.05 5.56
C TRP A 74 8.05 -7.61 5.73
N HIS A 75 8.74 -7.08 4.71
CA HIS A 75 9.20 -5.70 4.67
C HIS A 75 9.10 -5.11 3.25
N TYR A 76 9.01 -3.80 3.20
CA TYR A 76 8.75 -3.00 1.99
C TYR A 76 9.91 -2.03 1.77
N ASP A 77 10.92 -2.48 1.04
CA ASP A 77 12.15 -1.70 0.81
C ASP A 77 11.88 -0.62 -0.24
N TYR A 78 11.68 0.63 0.16
CA TYR A 78 11.54 1.76 -0.75
C TYR A 78 12.83 2.00 -1.54
N GLN A 79 12.75 1.86 -2.86
CA GLN A 79 13.89 1.94 -3.79
C GLN A 79 14.05 3.34 -4.40
N CYS A 80 12.94 4.02 -4.60
CA CYS A 80 12.89 5.32 -5.26
C CYS A 80 11.66 6.08 -4.82
N THR A 81 11.78 7.39 -4.68
CA THR A 81 10.65 8.29 -4.37
C THR A 81 10.65 9.46 -5.34
N MET A 82 9.47 9.83 -5.81
CA MET A 82 9.22 11.04 -6.59
C MET A 82 8.22 11.91 -5.85
N ILE A 83 8.55 13.17 -5.63
CA ILE A 83 7.72 14.15 -4.93
C ILE A 83 7.32 15.26 -5.90
N ASP A 84 6.01 15.53 -5.98
CA ASP A 84 5.40 16.69 -6.62
C ASP A 84 4.86 17.62 -5.51
N ASP A 85 5.68 18.57 -5.10
CA ASP A 85 5.35 19.52 -4.04
C ASP A 85 4.25 20.52 -4.45
N ALA A 86 4.15 20.84 -5.74
CA ALA A 86 3.10 21.71 -6.25
C ALA A 86 1.69 21.12 -6.06
N LYS A 87 1.60 19.78 -6.04
CA LYS A 87 0.35 19.04 -5.83
C LYS A 87 0.26 18.36 -4.47
N SER A 88 1.26 18.53 -3.62
CA SER A 88 1.37 17.84 -2.32
C SER A 88 1.22 16.32 -2.46
N MET A 89 1.96 15.72 -3.38
CA MET A 89 1.92 14.28 -3.68
C MET A 89 3.31 13.67 -3.73
N ALA A 90 3.40 12.38 -3.44
CA ALA A 90 4.57 11.56 -3.77
C ALA A 90 4.18 10.18 -4.27
N VAL A 91 5.12 9.59 -4.99
CA VAL A 91 5.09 8.19 -5.38
C VAL A 91 6.36 7.53 -4.84
N GLY A 92 6.18 6.49 -4.05
CA GLY A 92 7.25 5.63 -3.59
C GLY A 92 7.18 4.26 -4.25
N PHE A 93 8.30 3.79 -4.81
CA PHE A 93 8.42 2.44 -5.37
C PHE A 93 9.14 1.56 -4.38
N TRP A 94 8.59 0.39 -4.09
CA TRP A 94 9.14 -0.54 -3.12
C TRP A 94 9.22 -1.97 -3.67
N LYS A 95 10.12 -2.75 -3.05
CA LYS A 95 10.18 -4.19 -3.15
C LYS A 95 9.50 -4.79 -1.93
N GLN A 96 8.72 -5.84 -2.15
CA GLN A 96 8.09 -6.59 -1.07
C GLN A 96 8.84 -7.90 -0.87
N ARG A 97 9.41 -8.08 0.31
CA ARG A 97 10.28 -9.21 0.66
C ARG A 97 9.76 -9.91 1.90
N SER A 98 9.90 -11.23 1.93
CA SER A 98 9.20 -12.07 2.90
C SER A 98 9.94 -12.30 4.23
N GLY A 99 11.24 -12.02 4.30
CA GLY A 99 12.10 -12.48 5.41
C GLY A 99 12.37 -13.98 5.41
N ILE A 100 11.79 -14.76 4.47
CA ILE A 100 11.92 -16.22 4.39
C ILE A 100 12.93 -16.59 3.31
N LEU A 101 13.91 -17.44 3.66
CA LEU A 101 14.95 -17.88 2.73
C LEU A 101 14.58 -19.23 2.08
N ASP A 102 14.86 -19.35 0.80
CA ASP A 102 14.80 -20.62 0.07
C ASP A 102 15.95 -21.58 0.49
N ASP A 103 16.09 -22.72 -0.18
CA ASP A 103 17.14 -23.70 0.11
C ASP A 103 18.53 -23.25 -0.38
N ALA A 104 18.58 -22.27 -1.28
CA ALA A 104 19.81 -21.64 -1.75
C ALA A 104 20.24 -20.44 -0.88
N GLY A 105 19.45 -20.08 0.14
CA GLY A 105 19.68 -18.92 1.00
C GLY A 105 19.25 -17.59 0.35
N GLN A 106 18.44 -17.64 -0.71
CA GLN A 106 17.85 -16.46 -1.31
C GLN A 106 16.49 -16.16 -0.67
N GLU A 107 16.22 -14.90 -0.43
CA GLU A 107 14.96 -14.48 0.15
C GLU A 107 13.85 -14.50 -0.91
N TYR A 108 12.67 -15.02 -0.51
CA TYR A 108 11.50 -14.90 -1.36
C TYR A 108 11.05 -13.43 -1.45
N GLU A 109 10.94 -12.95 -2.67
CA GLU A 109 10.54 -11.59 -3.03
C GLU A 109 9.36 -11.66 -4.00
N ILE A 110 8.40 -10.77 -3.85
CA ILE A 110 7.35 -10.59 -4.86
C ILE A 110 7.97 -9.89 -6.06
N LEU A 111 8.03 -10.60 -7.18
CA LEU A 111 8.57 -10.06 -8.42
C LEU A 111 7.64 -9.00 -8.99
N GLY A 112 8.24 -7.98 -9.61
CA GLY A 112 7.51 -6.88 -10.21
C GLY A 112 7.76 -5.57 -9.48
N ILE A 113 7.05 -4.54 -9.90
CA ILE A 113 7.15 -3.21 -9.32
C ILE A 113 5.93 -2.99 -8.45
N GLY A 114 6.16 -2.83 -7.14
CA GLY A 114 5.18 -2.33 -6.20
C GLY A 114 5.39 -0.85 -5.94
N GLY A 115 4.36 -0.17 -5.50
CA GLY A 115 4.46 1.22 -5.15
C GLY A 115 3.23 1.74 -4.42
N SER A 116 3.41 2.90 -3.83
CA SER A 116 2.38 3.63 -3.13
C SER A 116 2.37 5.07 -3.63
N TRP A 117 1.18 5.58 -3.87
CA TRP A 117 0.94 6.97 -4.23
C TRP A 117 0.23 7.66 -3.08
N PHE A 118 0.78 8.79 -2.66
CA PHE A 118 0.35 9.53 -1.48
C PHE A 118 -0.05 10.95 -1.82
N GLY A 119 -1.01 11.48 -1.09
CA GLY A 119 -1.29 12.91 -1.02
C GLY A 119 -1.30 13.40 0.41
N TRP A 120 -0.84 14.64 0.62
CA TRP A 120 -0.72 15.25 1.93
C TRP A 120 -1.67 16.40 2.17
N THR A 121 -2.00 16.55 3.45
CA THR A 121 -2.45 17.80 4.06
C THR A 121 -1.49 18.16 5.19
N PRO A 122 -1.62 19.34 5.82
CA PRO A 122 -0.86 19.66 7.02
C PRO A 122 -1.09 18.69 8.20
N GLU A 123 -2.20 17.94 8.19
CA GLU A 123 -2.59 16.99 9.23
C GLU A 123 -2.02 15.59 9.00
N GLY A 124 -1.33 15.34 7.87
CA GLY A 124 -0.76 14.05 7.51
C GLY A 124 -1.18 13.58 6.10
N PHE A 125 -1.04 12.30 5.82
CA PHE A 125 -1.52 11.74 4.57
C PHE A 125 -3.04 11.87 4.47
N ALA A 126 -3.52 12.54 3.42
CA ALA A 126 -4.94 12.62 3.11
C ALA A 126 -5.43 11.34 2.40
N TRP A 127 -4.55 10.71 1.68
CA TRP A 127 -4.85 9.46 1.00
C TRP A 127 -3.57 8.70 0.62
N GLN A 128 -3.73 7.36 0.48
CA GLN A 128 -2.74 6.45 -0.09
C GLN A 128 -3.40 5.50 -1.08
N ARG A 129 -2.73 5.20 -2.19
CA ARG A 129 -3.12 4.18 -3.16
C ARG A 129 -1.93 3.30 -3.47
N ASP A 130 -2.09 2.00 -3.24
CA ASP A 130 -1.06 1.02 -3.53
C ASP A 130 -1.35 0.29 -4.83
N TRP A 131 -0.29 -0.18 -5.46
CA TRP A 131 -0.35 -1.13 -6.56
C TRP A 131 0.77 -2.14 -6.43
N PHE A 132 0.49 -3.35 -6.82
CA PHE A 132 1.45 -4.46 -6.83
C PHE A 132 0.97 -5.54 -7.80
N ASP A 133 1.88 -6.46 -8.17
CA ASP A 133 1.56 -7.56 -9.06
C ASP A 133 0.93 -8.72 -8.27
N LEU A 134 -0.38 -8.87 -8.37
CA LEU A 134 -1.13 -9.94 -7.68
C LEU A 134 -0.76 -11.33 -8.19
N GLY A 135 -0.44 -11.46 -9.47
CA GLY A 135 0.00 -12.76 -10.03
C GLY A 135 1.32 -13.20 -9.42
N SER A 136 2.28 -12.26 -9.31
CA SER A 136 3.55 -12.51 -8.64
C SER A 136 3.38 -12.75 -7.15
N THR A 137 2.46 -12.03 -6.49
CA THR A 137 2.13 -12.24 -5.07
C THR A 137 1.62 -13.66 -4.84
N ALA A 138 0.62 -14.09 -5.59
CA ALA A 138 0.06 -15.43 -5.48
C ALA A 138 1.11 -16.50 -5.77
N HIS A 139 1.95 -16.30 -6.79
CA HIS A 139 3.04 -17.22 -7.13
C HIS A 139 4.03 -17.35 -5.96
N THR A 140 4.46 -16.24 -5.37
CA THR A 140 5.42 -16.23 -4.26
C THR A 140 4.84 -16.92 -3.03
N PHE A 141 3.58 -16.64 -2.66
CA PHE A 141 2.92 -17.32 -1.54
C PHE A 141 2.83 -18.84 -1.75
N LEU A 142 2.46 -19.28 -2.94
CA LEU A 142 2.44 -20.71 -3.29
C LEU A 142 3.82 -21.34 -3.25
N ALA A 143 4.87 -20.65 -3.69
CA ALA A 143 6.24 -21.13 -3.63
C ALA A 143 6.70 -21.29 -2.16
N ILE A 144 6.45 -20.32 -1.30
CA ILE A 144 6.76 -20.39 0.15
C ILE A 144 5.98 -21.55 0.78
N ALA A 145 4.68 -21.68 0.52
CA ALA A 145 3.87 -22.78 1.04
C ALA A 145 4.38 -24.14 0.57
N GLY A 146 4.72 -24.26 -0.73
CA GLY A 146 5.25 -25.50 -1.32
C GLY A 146 6.63 -25.89 -0.79
N SER A 147 7.44 -24.95 -0.31
CA SER A 147 8.74 -25.22 0.32
C SER A 147 8.63 -25.78 1.75
N GLY A 148 7.46 -25.74 2.36
CA GLY A 148 7.24 -26.13 3.76
C GLY A 148 7.76 -25.11 4.78
N LYS A 149 8.15 -23.90 4.35
CA LYS A 149 8.70 -22.84 5.19
C LYS A 149 7.67 -21.76 5.54
N ALA A 150 6.44 -21.87 5.02
CA ALA A 150 5.40 -20.90 5.29
C ALA A 150 5.05 -20.82 6.77
N PRO A 151 5.05 -19.62 7.38
CA PRO A 151 4.48 -19.41 8.69
C PRO A 151 2.99 -19.77 8.71
N GLN A 152 2.48 -20.19 9.87
CA GLN A 152 1.08 -20.57 10.00
C GLN A 152 0.13 -19.44 9.61
N GLY A 153 0.44 -18.19 10.00
CA GLY A 153 -0.36 -17.02 9.63
C GLY A 153 -0.46 -16.80 8.11
N LEU A 154 0.64 -17.02 7.36
CA LEU A 154 0.61 -16.94 5.90
C LEU A 154 -0.30 -18.01 5.29
N LEU A 155 -0.25 -19.25 5.81
CA LEU A 155 -1.12 -20.32 5.34
C LEU A 155 -2.60 -20.01 5.62
N GLU A 156 -2.92 -19.46 6.79
CA GLU A 156 -4.27 -19.03 7.14
C GLU A 156 -4.74 -17.91 6.20
N ARG A 157 -3.89 -16.89 5.97
CA ARG A 157 -4.18 -15.81 5.02
C ARG A 157 -4.50 -16.32 3.61
N MET A 158 -3.78 -17.30 3.11
CA MET A 158 -4.01 -17.88 1.78
C MET A 158 -5.37 -18.58 1.63
N HIS A 159 -6.04 -18.89 2.73
CA HIS A 159 -7.37 -19.50 2.75
C HIS A 159 -8.51 -18.50 2.97
N LEU A 160 -8.20 -17.23 3.23
CA LEU A 160 -9.22 -16.20 3.42
C LEU A 160 -9.90 -15.89 2.07
N ASN A 161 -11.21 -15.68 2.13
CA ASN A 161 -11.92 -15.03 1.05
C ASN A 161 -11.92 -13.51 1.31
N GLY A 162 -11.22 -12.75 0.47
CA GLY A 162 -11.09 -11.31 0.67
C GLY A 162 -12.44 -10.61 0.82
N MET A 163 -13.42 -10.96 0.00
CA MET A 163 -14.76 -10.35 0.04
C MET A 163 -15.53 -10.56 1.36
N ASP A 164 -15.07 -11.46 2.23
CA ASP A 164 -15.63 -11.66 3.57
C ASP A 164 -14.88 -10.82 4.63
N GLN A 165 -13.83 -10.11 4.23
CA GLN A 165 -13.03 -9.28 5.12
C GLN A 165 -13.50 -7.82 5.11
N PRO A 166 -13.30 -7.08 6.23
CA PRO A 166 -13.57 -5.64 6.26
C PRO A 166 -12.73 -4.89 5.21
N GLY A 167 -13.31 -3.87 4.61
CA GLY A 167 -12.61 -3.03 3.65
C GLY A 167 -12.62 -3.54 2.21
N HIS A 168 -13.15 -4.73 1.95
CA HIS A 168 -13.27 -5.29 0.61
C HIS A 168 -14.62 -5.00 -0.01
N TYR A 169 -14.62 -4.50 -1.24
CA TYR A 169 -15.82 -4.04 -1.94
C TYR A 169 -15.77 -4.44 -3.41
N ARG A 170 -16.93 -4.55 -4.02
CA ARG A 170 -17.07 -4.47 -5.48
C ARG A 170 -16.89 -3.02 -5.91
N LEU A 171 -16.47 -2.81 -7.14
CA LEU A 171 -16.24 -1.45 -7.67
C LEU A 171 -17.46 -0.53 -7.50
N ALA A 172 -18.66 -1.05 -7.67
CA ALA A 172 -19.91 -0.29 -7.53
C ALA A 172 -20.23 0.13 -6.09
N ASP A 173 -19.65 -0.54 -5.11
CA ASP A 173 -19.95 -0.38 -3.68
C ASP A 173 -18.84 0.35 -2.92
N LEU A 174 -17.78 0.81 -3.63
CA LEU A 174 -16.65 1.50 -3.02
C LEU A 174 -17.10 2.77 -2.27
N PRO A 175 -16.71 2.94 -1.01
CA PRO A 175 -17.08 4.11 -0.22
C PRO A 175 -16.34 5.39 -0.64
N SER A 176 -15.25 5.26 -1.40
CA SER A 176 -14.47 6.36 -1.95
C SER A 176 -13.91 5.98 -3.31
N SER A 177 -13.58 6.98 -4.14
CA SER A 177 -12.99 6.74 -5.46
C SER A 177 -11.61 6.08 -5.34
N VAL A 178 -11.32 5.13 -6.25
CA VAL A 178 -9.97 4.60 -6.45
C VAL A 178 -9.03 5.74 -6.85
N TRP A 179 -9.47 6.63 -7.73
CA TRP A 179 -8.71 7.83 -8.08
C TRP A 179 -8.79 8.86 -6.95
N PRO A 180 -7.65 9.35 -6.48
CA PRO A 180 -7.61 10.35 -5.43
C PRO A 180 -8.34 11.64 -5.83
N PRO A 181 -9.01 12.30 -4.88
CA PRO A 181 -9.81 13.49 -5.17
C PRO A 181 -9.01 14.71 -5.65
N THR A 182 -7.70 14.75 -5.38
CA THR A 182 -6.79 15.82 -5.82
C THR A 182 -6.27 15.63 -7.25
N VAL A 183 -6.50 14.46 -7.83
CA VAL A 183 -6.30 14.28 -9.26
C VAL A 183 -7.58 14.77 -9.93
N GLU A 184 -7.66 16.06 -10.20
CA GLU A 184 -8.62 16.55 -11.18
C GLU A 184 -8.43 15.66 -12.41
N ALA A 185 -9.51 15.05 -12.88
CA ALA A 185 -9.51 14.35 -14.15
C ALA A 185 -8.92 15.35 -15.14
N GLY A 186 -7.65 15.16 -15.51
CA GLY A 186 -6.94 16.12 -16.34
C GLY A 186 -7.84 16.41 -17.52
N GLU A 187 -7.99 17.66 -17.89
CA GLU A 187 -8.63 18.03 -19.13
C GLU A 187 -8.04 17.06 -20.16
N HIS A 188 -8.87 16.16 -20.66
CA HIS A 188 -8.45 15.25 -21.71
C HIS A 188 -7.84 16.14 -22.77
N VAL A 189 -6.52 16.06 -22.93
CA VAL A 189 -5.86 16.67 -24.07
C VAL A 189 -6.49 15.96 -25.26
N THR A 190 -7.54 16.55 -25.77
CA THR A 190 -8.10 16.18 -27.06
C THR A 190 -6.95 16.38 -28.03
N GLN A 191 -6.30 15.27 -28.41
CA GLN A 191 -5.46 15.28 -29.57
C GLN A 191 -6.32 15.81 -30.71
N GLU A 192 -6.16 17.09 -31.03
CA GLU A 192 -6.64 17.61 -32.28
C GLU A 192 -5.98 16.74 -33.36
N SER A 193 -6.79 15.93 -34.00
CA SER A 193 -6.41 15.21 -35.19
C SER A 193 -6.03 16.26 -36.23
N HIS A 194 -4.74 16.49 -36.42
CA HIS A 194 -4.25 17.18 -37.60
C HIS A 194 -4.53 16.28 -38.80
N GLY A 195 -5.59 16.66 -39.55
CA GLY A 195 -5.91 16.13 -40.85
C GLY A 195 -4.89 16.50 -41.93
#